data_fc5acfdbf0b9da33b230b0c0d9406f8c
#
_entry.id   fc5acfdbf0b9da33b230b0c0d9406f8c
#
_cell.length_a   1.000
_cell.length_b   1.000
_cell.length_c   1.000
_cell.angle_alpha   90.00
_cell.angle_beta   90.00
_cell.angle_gamma   90.00
#
_symmetry.space_group_name_H-M   'P 1'
#
loop_
_entity.id
_entity.type
_entity.pdbx_description
1 polymer ?
#
loop_
_entity_poly.entity_id
_entity_poly.type
_entity_poly.pdbx_seq_one_letter_code
_entity_poly.pdbx_strand_id
1 'polypeptide(L)'
;MNLPSDYLEFLKPDCNRKEFIQHKLLEYGLNSSVIAIDGKMHVYVDFPKSCYNTRFKIKTLVAHYDRVKGSAGANDNSSGVFALLDAARRLSEFDGVHNVRLIFTDGEEDGRFGVCSQGAF
;
A
#
# COMPACT_ATOMS: atom_id res chain seq x y z
N MET A 1 7.41 8.76 -12.20
CA MET A 1 8.09 7.77 -11.33
C MET A 1 9.18 7.07 -12.11
N ASN A 2 10.39 7.02 -11.55
CA ASN A 2 11.50 6.28 -12.16
C ASN A 2 11.38 4.81 -11.73
N LEU A 3 10.50 4.08 -12.41
CA LEU A 3 10.14 2.72 -12.03
C LEU A 3 11.32 1.75 -11.89
N PRO A 4 12.28 1.68 -12.84
CA PRO A 4 13.36 0.72 -12.69
C PRO A 4 14.20 0.93 -11.43
N SER A 5 14.54 2.15 -11.11
CA SER A 5 15.32 2.46 -9.92
C SER A 5 14.54 2.21 -8.64
N ASP A 6 13.29 2.68 -8.59
CA ASP A 6 12.44 2.50 -7.42
C ASP A 6 12.13 1.02 -7.17
N TYR A 7 11.90 0.27 -8.23
CA TYR A 7 11.61 -1.15 -8.14
C TYR A 7 12.80 -1.90 -7.57
N LEU A 8 14.01 -1.59 -8.05
CA LEU A 8 15.22 -2.22 -7.56
C LEU A 8 15.48 -1.90 -6.09
N GLU A 9 15.23 -0.66 -5.67
CA GLU A 9 15.36 -0.27 -4.27
C GLU A 9 14.38 -1.08 -3.39
N PHE A 10 13.14 -1.21 -3.84
CA PHE A 10 12.11 -1.94 -3.11
C PHE A 10 12.47 -3.42 -2.94
N LEU A 11 13.20 -3.99 -3.89
CA LEU A 11 13.57 -5.41 -3.87
C LEU A 11 14.76 -5.70 -2.97
N LYS A 12 15.51 -4.71 -2.53
CA LYS A 12 16.67 -4.92 -1.67
C LYS A 12 16.27 -5.58 -0.35
N PRO A 13 17.05 -6.57 0.13
CA PRO A 13 16.72 -7.26 1.38
C PRO A 13 16.62 -6.35 2.60
N ASP A 14 17.36 -5.25 2.62
CA ASP A 14 17.38 -4.29 3.73
C ASP A 14 16.38 -3.15 3.55
N CYS A 15 15.57 -3.17 2.50
CA CYS A 15 14.58 -2.14 2.28
C CYS A 15 13.47 -2.20 3.33
N ASN A 16 13.25 -1.09 4.03
CA ASN A 16 12.07 -0.95 4.87
C ASN A 16 10.90 -0.57 3.96
N ARG A 17 10.13 -1.59 3.57
CA ARG A 17 9.07 -1.43 2.59
C ARG A 17 7.96 -0.50 3.05
N LYS A 18 7.64 -0.52 4.35
CA LYS A 18 6.64 0.39 4.91
C LYS A 18 7.08 1.85 4.71
N GLU A 19 8.30 2.16 5.09
CA GLU A 19 8.82 3.52 4.94
C GLU A 19 8.95 3.92 3.48
N PHE A 20 9.35 2.99 2.63
CA PHE A 20 9.42 3.23 1.18
C PHE A 20 8.06 3.66 0.63
N ILE A 21 7.01 2.93 0.99
CA ILE A 21 5.65 3.21 0.54
C ILE A 21 5.21 4.59 1.04
N GLN A 22 5.41 4.86 2.35
CA GLN A 22 5.03 6.14 2.93
C GLN A 22 5.76 7.30 2.28
N HIS A 23 7.04 7.12 1.98
CA HIS A 23 7.85 8.15 1.32
C HIS A 23 7.34 8.43 -0.09
N LYS A 24 7.02 7.37 -0.84
CA LYS A 24 6.46 7.53 -2.18
C LYS A 24 5.12 8.27 -2.16
N LEU A 25 4.27 7.96 -1.20
CA LEU A 25 2.99 8.64 -1.06
C LEU A 25 3.20 10.14 -0.78
N LEU A 26 4.18 10.47 0.06
CA LEU A 26 4.52 11.88 0.32
C LEU A 26 4.99 12.59 -0.95
N GLU A 27 5.76 11.90 -1.81
CA GLU A 27 6.18 12.48 -3.08
C GLU A 27 4.98 12.85 -3.97
N TYR A 28 3.88 12.14 -3.83
CA TYR A 28 2.64 12.43 -4.57
C TYR A 28 1.75 13.46 -3.86
N GLY A 29 2.21 13.98 -2.72
CA GLY A 29 1.43 14.92 -1.93
C GLY A 29 0.36 14.26 -1.07
N LEU A 30 0.50 12.97 -0.81
CA LEU A 30 -0.48 12.20 -0.03
C LEU A 30 0.07 11.84 1.34
N ASN A 31 -0.75 11.98 2.36
CA ASN A 31 -0.45 11.50 3.69
C ASN A 31 -0.90 10.04 3.82
N SER A 32 -0.31 9.34 4.78
CA SER A 32 -0.68 7.95 5.06
C SER A 32 -0.76 7.73 6.56
N SER A 33 -1.51 6.71 6.95
CA SER A 33 -1.63 6.29 8.34
C SER A 33 -1.25 4.82 8.46
N VAL A 34 -0.75 4.44 9.63
CA VAL A 34 -0.38 3.05 9.91
C VAL A 34 -1.36 2.50 10.94
N ILE A 35 -1.93 1.33 10.62
CA ILE A 35 -2.76 0.58 11.55
C ILE A 35 -2.00 -0.66 11.96
N ALA A 36 -1.75 -0.79 13.26
CA ALA A 36 -1.04 -1.95 13.81
C ALA A 36 -2.05 -2.98 14.30
N ILE A 37 -1.95 -4.21 13.79
CA ILE A 37 -2.79 -5.34 14.20
C ILE A 37 -1.87 -6.53 14.42
N ASP A 38 -1.82 -7.02 15.65
CA ASP A 38 -0.99 -8.17 16.02
C ASP A 38 0.47 -8.02 15.59
N GLY A 39 1.01 -6.81 15.74
CA GLY A 39 2.39 -6.51 15.33
C GLY A 39 2.60 -6.30 13.85
N LYS A 40 1.56 -6.39 13.04
CA LYS A 40 1.62 -6.13 11.61
C LYS A 40 1.23 -4.68 11.35
N MET A 41 1.96 -4.03 10.46
CA MET A 41 1.81 -2.62 10.18
C MET A 41 1.18 -2.42 8.80
N HIS A 42 -0.09 -2.07 8.78
CA HIS A 42 -0.82 -1.82 7.54
C HIS A 42 -0.81 -0.32 7.25
N VAL A 43 -0.53 0.03 6.01
CA VAL A 43 -0.46 1.43 5.58
C VAL A 43 -1.66 1.75 4.72
N TYR A 44 -2.42 2.79 5.07
CA TYR A 44 -3.48 3.24 4.19
C TYR A 44 -3.29 4.71 3.83
N VAL A 45 -3.82 5.08 2.67
CA VAL A 45 -3.67 6.42 2.12
C VAL A 45 -4.78 7.31 2.65
N ASP A 46 -4.40 8.48 3.16
CA ASP A 46 -5.35 9.46 3.68
C ASP A 46 -5.73 10.43 2.57
N PHE A 47 -6.82 10.15 1.87
CA PHE A 47 -7.39 11.10 0.93
C PHE A 47 -8.29 12.09 1.67
N PRO A 48 -8.40 13.34 1.18
CA PRO A 48 -9.34 14.30 1.77
C PRO A 48 -10.77 13.76 1.78
N LYS A 49 -11.57 14.20 2.75
CA LYS A 49 -12.98 13.78 2.84
C LYS A 49 -13.77 14.16 1.60
N SER A 50 -13.35 15.21 0.90
CA SER A 50 -13.99 15.64 -0.34
C SER A 50 -13.90 14.61 -1.46
N CYS A 51 -13.00 13.62 -1.33
CA CYS A 51 -12.87 12.53 -2.30
C CYS A 51 -13.97 11.47 -2.15
N TYR A 52 -14.78 11.55 -1.09
CA TYR A 52 -15.75 10.52 -0.75
C TYR A 52 -17.17 11.09 -0.71
N ASN A 53 -18.09 10.36 -1.32
CA ASN A 53 -19.51 10.63 -1.22
C ASN A 53 -20.18 9.39 -0.61
N THR A 54 -20.74 9.54 0.60
CA THR A 54 -21.31 8.43 1.35
C THR A 54 -22.55 7.79 0.71
N ARG A 55 -23.10 8.42 -0.31
CA ARG A 55 -24.20 7.84 -1.08
C ARG A 55 -23.79 6.68 -1.95
N PHE A 56 -22.49 6.57 -2.24
CA PHE A 56 -21.96 5.53 -3.11
C PHE A 56 -21.00 4.63 -2.33
N LYS A 57 -20.87 3.41 -2.78
CA LYS A 57 -19.96 2.45 -2.14
C LYS A 57 -18.52 2.89 -2.29
N ILE A 58 -17.74 2.68 -1.23
CA ILE A 58 -16.30 2.90 -1.27
C ILE A 58 -15.65 1.62 -1.74
N LYS A 59 -14.81 1.73 -2.76
CA LYS A 59 -14.03 0.60 -3.27
C LYS A 59 -12.67 0.61 -2.61
N THR A 60 -12.28 -0.49 -2.01
CA THR A 60 -10.97 -0.63 -1.37
C THR A 60 -10.08 -1.51 -2.22
N LEU A 61 -8.94 -0.96 -2.62
CA LEU A 61 -7.91 -1.69 -3.34
C LEU A 61 -6.80 -2.04 -2.36
N VAL A 62 -6.34 -3.27 -2.42
CA VAL A 62 -5.40 -3.81 -1.44
C VAL A 62 -4.22 -4.46 -2.16
N ALA A 63 -3.02 -4.24 -1.63
CA ALA A 63 -1.83 -4.97 -2.06
C ALA A 63 -0.99 -5.27 -0.83
N HIS A 64 -0.50 -6.50 -0.68
CA HIS A 64 0.42 -6.82 0.41
C HIS A 64 1.84 -6.46 0.03
N TYR A 65 2.60 -5.91 0.98
CA TYR A 65 3.96 -5.46 0.71
C TYR A 65 5.02 -6.32 1.39
N ASP A 66 4.63 -7.19 2.32
CA ASP A 66 5.56 -8.10 2.95
C ASP A 66 6.02 -9.17 1.95
N ARG A 67 7.11 -9.83 2.28
CA ARG A 67 7.63 -10.93 1.48
C ARG A 67 8.08 -12.06 2.39
N VAL A 68 8.18 -13.25 1.82
CA VAL A 68 8.73 -14.40 2.53
C VAL A 68 10.22 -14.16 2.76
N LYS A 69 10.68 -14.41 3.97
CA LYS A 69 12.08 -14.26 4.34
C LYS A 69 12.96 -15.09 3.42
N GLY A 70 13.98 -14.45 2.88
CA GLY A 70 14.92 -15.10 1.95
C GLY A 70 14.49 -15.08 0.49
N SER A 71 13.26 -14.62 0.21
CA SER A 71 12.78 -14.47 -1.17
C SER A 71 13.08 -13.06 -1.68
N ALA A 72 13.23 -12.93 -2.99
CA ALA A 72 13.44 -11.63 -3.61
C ALA A 72 12.16 -10.79 -3.61
N GLY A 73 11.00 -11.41 -3.55
CA GLY A 73 9.72 -10.72 -3.59
C GLY A 73 9.44 -10.01 -4.91
N ALA A 74 10.10 -10.42 -6.00
CA ALA A 74 10.00 -9.72 -7.28
C ALA A 74 8.59 -9.72 -7.85
N ASN A 75 7.91 -10.85 -7.73
CA ASN A 75 6.53 -10.97 -8.23
C ASN A 75 5.51 -10.99 -7.10
N ASP A 76 5.92 -11.34 -5.91
CA ASP A 76 5.02 -11.53 -4.77
C ASP A 76 5.39 -10.54 -3.65
N ASN A 77 4.80 -9.42 -3.55
CA ASN A 77 3.78 -8.87 -4.47
C ASN A 77 4.22 -7.47 -4.93
N SER A 78 5.47 -7.35 -5.35
CA SER A 78 6.06 -6.04 -5.70
C SER A 78 5.30 -5.37 -6.84
N SER A 79 4.90 -6.14 -7.85
CA SER A 79 4.12 -5.59 -8.96
C SER A 79 2.78 -5.02 -8.48
N GLY A 80 2.13 -5.71 -7.54
CA GLY A 80 0.88 -5.21 -6.94
C GLY A 80 1.07 -3.93 -6.15
N VAL A 81 2.17 -3.85 -5.38
CA VAL A 81 2.50 -2.64 -4.62
C VAL A 81 2.72 -1.45 -5.57
N PHE A 82 3.49 -1.64 -6.64
CA PHE A 82 3.75 -0.55 -7.58
C PHE A 82 2.51 -0.18 -8.38
N ALA A 83 1.65 -1.13 -8.71
CA ALA A 83 0.36 -0.84 -9.33
C ALA A 83 -0.50 0.03 -8.40
N LEU A 84 -0.51 -0.28 -7.10
CA LEU A 84 -1.27 0.49 -6.13
C LEU A 84 -0.68 1.89 -5.91
N LEU A 85 0.65 2.00 -5.93
CA LEU A 85 1.32 3.30 -5.87
C LEU A 85 0.99 4.16 -7.09
N ASP A 86 0.95 3.55 -8.27
CA ASP A 86 0.56 4.29 -9.49
C ASP A 86 -0.89 4.74 -9.40
N ALA A 87 -1.78 3.90 -8.87
CA ALA A 87 -3.17 4.28 -8.63
C ALA A 87 -3.24 5.46 -7.66
N ALA A 88 -2.45 5.44 -6.59
CA ALA A 88 -2.40 6.53 -5.62
C ALA A 88 -1.98 7.85 -6.30
N ARG A 89 -0.96 7.79 -7.14
CA ARG A 89 -0.48 8.96 -7.88
C ARG A 89 -1.59 9.53 -8.77
N ARG A 90 -2.26 8.66 -9.51
CA ARG A 90 -3.34 9.09 -10.41
C ARG A 90 -4.50 9.69 -9.63
N LEU A 91 -4.86 9.09 -8.49
CA LEU A 91 -5.95 9.60 -7.66
C LEU A 91 -5.56 10.93 -6.99
N SER A 92 -4.27 11.13 -6.69
CA SER A 92 -3.81 12.41 -6.11
C SER A 92 -3.99 13.57 -7.08
N GLU A 93 -3.97 13.28 -8.38
CA GLU A 93 -4.14 14.27 -9.44
C GLU A 93 -5.61 14.40 -9.87
N PHE A 94 -6.46 13.51 -9.41
CA PHE A 94 -7.88 13.52 -9.76
C PHE A 94 -8.62 14.58 -8.95
N ASP A 95 -9.35 15.44 -9.64
CA ASP A 95 -10.12 16.49 -9.02
C ASP A 95 -11.59 16.05 -8.89
N GLY A 96 -12.01 15.76 -7.66
CA GLY A 96 -13.38 15.38 -7.38
C GLY A 96 -13.50 14.10 -6.56
N VAL A 97 -14.71 13.54 -6.57
CA VAL A 97 -15.05 12.34 -5.80
C VAL A 97 -14.63 11.09 -6.57
N HIS A 98 -13.87 10.20 -5.94
CA HIS A 98 -13.51 8.92 -6.56
C HIS A 98 -13.99 7.72 -5.75
N ASN A 99 -14.28 7.88 -4.46
CA ASN A 99 -14.71 6.80 -3.56
C ASN A 99 -13.78 5.58 -3.56
N VAL A 100 -12.47 5.83 -3.63
CA VAL A 100 -11.46 4.76 -3.64
C VAL A 100 -10.61 4.88 -2.38
N ARG A 101 -10.39 3.75 -1.72
CA ARG A 101 -9.52 3.62 -0.57
C ARG A 101 -8.39 2.67 -0.93
N LEU A 102 -7.16 3.01 -0.55
CA LEU A 102 -5.98 2.20 -0.86
C LEU A 102 -5.33 1.74 0.43
N ILE A 103 -5.06 0.44 0.53
CA ILE A 103 -4.42 -0.14 1.71
C ILE A 103 -3.27 -1.05 1.26
N PHE A 104 -2.10 -0.82 1.84
CA PHE A 104 -0.94 -1.69 1.69
C PHE A 104 -0.86 -2.55 2.95
N THR A 105 -0.99 -3.86 2.80
CA THR A 105 -1.10 -4.76 3.95
C THR A 105 0.21 -5.47 4.25
N ASP A 106 0.38 -5.82 5.52
CA ASP A 106 1.53 -6.58 6.02
C ASP A 106 1.02 -7.91 6.58
N GLY A 107 1.90 -8.91 6.63
CA GLY A 107 1.59 -10.18 7.29
C GLY A 107 0.85 -11.19 6.45
N GLU A 108 0.61 -10.92 5.16
CA GLU A 108 -0.07 -11.87 4.29
C GLU A 108 0.73 -13.16 4.12
N GLU A 109 2.06 -13.03 4.08
CA GLU A 109 2.97 -14.16 3.90
C GLU A 109 3.31 -14.88 5.20
N ASP A 110 2.84 -14.40 6.35
CA ASP A 110 3.11 -14.98 7.66
C ASP A 110 1.88 -15.73 8.16
N GLY A 111 1.86 -17.05 7.93
CA GLY A 111 0.72 -17.89 8.29
C GLY A 111 0.50 -18.11 9.79
N ARG A 112 1.40 -17.60 10.65
CA ARG A 112 1.30 -17.85 12.09
C ARG A 112 0.09 -17.17 12.74
N PHE A 113 -0.36 -16.05 12.20
CA PHE A 113 -1.40 -15.23 12.83
C PHE A 113 -2.78 -15.45 12.23
N GLY A 114 -2.89 -16.25 11.18
CA GLY A 114 -4.17 -16.50 10.54
C GLY A 114 -4.73 -15.27 9.85
N VAL A 115 -5.92 -15.43 9.30
CA VAL A 115 -6.53 -14.38 8.45
C VAL A 115 -6.95 -13.14 9.22
N CYS A 116 -7.25 -13.26 10.51
CA CYS A 116 -7.76 -12.14 11.29
C CYS A 116 -6.73 -11.03 11.50
N SER A 117 -5.44 -11.34 11.39
CA SER A 117 -4.38 -10.35 11.56
C SER A 117 -3.97 -9.68 10.26
N GLN A 118 -4.51 -10.13 9.14
CA GLN A 118 -4.22 -9.54 7.84
C GLN A 118 -5.11 -8.34 7.58
N GLY A 119 -4.53 -7.26 7.04
CA GLY A 119 -5.29 -6.04 6.80
C GLY A 119 -6.38 -6.17 5.74
N ALA A 120 -6.29 -7.19 4.90
CA ALA A 120 -7.29 -7.43 3.86
C ALA A 120 -8.54 -8.14 4.39
N PHE A 121 -8.47 -8.71 5.58
CA PHE A 121 -9.59 -9.45 6.19
C PHE A 121 -10.66 -8.56 6.79
#